data_ce13130a5cf808d1cd1dcd9cb6779a0d
#
_entry.id   ce13130a5cf808d1cd1dcd9cb6779a0d
#
_cell.length_a   1.000
_cell.length_b   1.000
_cell.length_c   1.000
_cell.angle_alpha   90.00
_cell.angle_beta   90.00
_cell.angle_gamma   90.00
#
_symmetry.space_group_name_H-M   'P 1'
#
loop_
_entity.id
_entity.type
_entity.pdbx_description
1 polymer ?
#
loop_
_entity_poly.entity_id
_entity_poly.type
_entity_poly.pdbx_seq_one_letter_code
_entity_poly.pdbx_strand_id
1 'polypeptide(L)'
;MKISIGAEIIEGPFGGGNEFLKNLKKYLNTEGHTVINHLNDRDIDIILLTNPLMTSETSTFNSYDIEYYLKFNNNNAIVFQRFNECDERKGTNNINSKLNKFNQVVDINIFVSDWLNNIFKEYEISKKKYYVVKGGPNKEIFNSKDKIYWDKESKLKLVTHHWSDNLMKGYLEYKKLDELLNQSIYKDLFEFTFIGNKPKNIDFDNANVIKPLSGKKLADELKKHDIYITASENEPSGNHHMEGALCGLPILFKDSGATPEYCKEFGLRYDIKNFRESLVLISKNYDKFILNLESYPYDFLSAAQEFNKVFEEGHKQKIQIISSRNLRSKPNIFIRYLINKLF
;
A
#
# COMPACT_ATOMS: atom_id res chain seq x y z
N MET A 1 0.43 10.80 -23.38
CA MET A 1 1.71 10.03 -23.27
C MET A 1 1.43 8.54 -23.45
N LYS A 2 2.42 7.79 -23.95
CA LYS A 2 2.42 6.32 -23.93
C LYS A 2 3.17 5.84 -22.67
N ILE A 3 2.49 5.12 -21.79
CA ILE A 3 2.98 4.72 -20.47
C ILE A 3 3.05 3.19 -20.40
N SER A 4 4.25 2.64 -20.16
CA SER A 4 4.43 1.20 -19.96
C SER A 4 4.55 0.88 -18.48
N ILE A 5 3.65 0.02 -17.97
CA ILE A 5 3.62 -0.44 -16.57
C ILE A 5 4.15 -1.87 -16.50
N GLY A 6 5.17 -2.13 -15.67
CA GLY A 6 5.87 -3.42 -15.56
C GLY A 6 5.06 -4.54 -14.89
N ALA A 7 3.78 -4.63 -15.20
CA ALA A 7 2.93 -5.70 -14.69
C ALA A 7 1.76 -6.01 -15.63
N GLU A 8 1.39 -7.27 -15.70
CA GLU A 8 0.12 -7.72 -16.25
C GLU A 8 -0.98 -7.56 -15.19
N ILE A 9 -2.15 -7.11 -15.63
CA ILE A 9 -3.31 -6.92 -14.76
C ILE A 9 -4.18 -8.17 -14.86
N ILE A 10 -4.38 -8.82 -13.71
CA ILE A 10 -5.22 -10.01 -13.60
C ILE A 10 -6.62 -9.60 -13.13
N GLU A 11 -7.66 -10.12 -13.79
CA GLU A 11 -9.04 -9.91 -13.37
C GLU A 11 -9.37 -10.77 -12.13
N GLY A 12 -10.13 -10.17 -11.20
CA GLY A 12 -10.54 -10.83 -9.96
C GLY A 12 -9.72 -10.42 -8.73
N PRO A 13 -9.91 -11.07 -7.58
CA PRO A 13 -9.27 -10.72 -6.31
C PRO A 13 -7.81 -11.20 -6.25
N PHE A 14 -6.89 -10.42 -6.75
CA PHE A 14 -5.45 -10.75 -6.85
C PHE A 14 -4.56 -9.89 -5.92
N GLY A 15 -5.11 -9.27 -4.90
CA GLY A 15 -4.39 -8.44 -3.92
C GLY A 15 -4.29 -6.96 -4.26
N GLY A 16 -3.92 -6.15 -3.27
CA GLY A 16 -3.97 -4.69 -3.35
C GLY A 16 -3.07 -4.06 -4.41
N GLY A 17 -1.94 -4.69 -4.75
CA GLY A 17 -1.04 -4.20 -5.80
C GLY A 17 -1.66 -4.29 -7.19
N ASN A 18 -2.31 -5.41 -7.52
CA ASN A 18 -2.99 -5.60 -8.79
C ASN A 18 -4.19 -4.66 -8.92
N GLU A 19 -4.99 -4.52 -7.86
CA GLU A 19 -6.13 -3.60 -7.84
C GLU A 19 -5.69 -2.14 -8.04
N PHE A 20 -4.60 -1.74 -7.39
CA PHE A 20 -3.99 -0.42 -7.62
C PHE A 20 -3.62 -0.21 -9.10
N LEU A 21 -2.92 -1.17 -9.74
CA LEU A 21 -2.49 -1.03 -11.13
C LEU A 21 -3.66 -1.05 -12.12
N LYS A 22 -4.68 -1.89 -11.86
CA LYS A 22 -5.91 -1.93 -12.64
C LYS A 22 -6.61 -0.58 -12.67
N ASN A 23 -6.79 0.00 -11.51
CA ASN A 23 -7.45 1.28 -11.37
C ASN A 23 -6.58 2.42 -11.94
N LEU A 24 -5.25 2.41 -11.71
CA LEU A 24 -4.33 3.40 -12.28
C LEU A 24 -4.37 3.38 -13.81
N LYS A 25 -4.34 2.20 -14.43
CA LYS A 25 -4.48 2.06 -15.89
C LYS A 25 -5.80 2.65 -16.38
N LYS A 26 -6.90 2.34 -15.69
CA LYS A 26 -8.22 2.89 -16.03
C LYS A 26 -8.20 4.41 -15.97
N TYR A 27 -7.71 5.00 -14.88
CA TYR A 27 -7.63 6.45 -14.70
C TYR A 27 -6.76 7.12 -15.77
N LEU A 28 -5.53 6.60 -15.99
CA LEU A 28 -4.62 7.17 -17.00
C LEU A 28 -5.20 7.12 -18.41
N ASN A 29 -5.96 6.08 -18.75
CA ASN A 29 -6.65 6.02 -20.05
C ASN A 29 -7.76 7.07 -20.16
N THR A 30 -8.49 7.40 -19.06
CA THR A 30 -9.49 8.50 -19.08
C THR A 30 -8.84 9.87 -19.21
N GLU A 31 -7.59 10.04 -18.76
CA GLU A 31 -6.79 11.27 -18.96
C GLU A 31 -6.13 11.35 -20.36
N GLY A 32 -6.49 10.43 -21.28
CA GLY A 32 -6.00 10.45 -22.66
C GLY A 32 -4.60 9.87 -22.86
N HIS A 33 -4.09 9.11 -21.90
CA HIS A 33 -2.84 8.37 -22.05
C HIS A 33 -3.10 6.97 -22.65
N THR A 34 -2.09 6.41 -23.33
CA THR A 34 -2.09 5.01 -23.77
C THR A 34 -1.29 4.17 -22.80
N VAL A 35 -1.93 3.22 -22.10
CA VAL A 35 -1.26 2.38 -21.12
C VAL A 35 -1.05 0.97 -21.64
N ILE A 36 0.22 0.55 -21.72
CA ILE A 36 0.70 -0.78 -22.14
C ILE A 36 1.48 -1.44 -21.00
N ASN A 37 1.85 -2.72 -21.16
CA ASN A 37 2.62 -3.49 -20.17
C ASN A 37 3.87 -4.19 -20.74
N HIS A 38 4.42 -3.66 -21.82
CA HIS A 38 5.60 -4.22 -22.52
C HIS A 38 6.54 -3.12 -22.99
N LEU A 39 7.75 -3.50 -23.46
CA LEU A 39 8.79 -2.60 -23.96
C LEU A 39 9.04 -2.78 -25.48
N ASN A 40 8.02 -3.22 -26.25
CA ASN A 40 8.17 -3.47 -27.70
C ASN A 40 8.04 -2.20 -28.54
N ASP A 41 7.31 -1.20 -28.08
CA ASP A 41 7.06 0.04 -28.80
C ASP A 41 8.24 1.00 -28.65
N ARG A 42 8.60 1.70 -29.73
CA ARG A 42 9.75 2.62 -29.74
C ARG A 42 9.41 4.05 -29.27
N ASP A 43 8.15 4.33 -28.99
CA ASP A 43 7.61 5.66 -28.67
C ASP A 43 7.05 5.72 -27.23
N ILE A 44 7.55 4.89 -26.33
CA ILE A 44 7.17 4.93 -24.91
C ILE A 44 7.73 6.22 -24.29
N ASP A 45 6.85 7.00 -23.64
CA ASP A 45 7.24 8.22 -22.93
C ASP A 45 7.65 7.93 -21.48
N ILE A 46 6.89 7.06 -20.81
CA ILE A 46 7.04 6.73 -19.38
C ILE A 46 7.12 5.23 -19.21
N ILE A 47 8.05 4.77 -18.37
CA ILE A 47 8.15 3.39 -17.90
C ILE A 47 7.95 3.38 -16.38
N LEU A 48 6.96 2.67 -15.88
CA LEU A 48 6.74 2.46 -14.45
C LEU A 48 7.18 1.06 -14.05
N LEU A 49 8.33 0.95 -13.39
CA LEU A 49 8.84 -0.28 -12.80
C LEU A 49 8.15 -0.53 -11.45
N THR A 50 7.41 -1.63 -11.35
CA THR A 50 6.61 -1.97 -10.17
C THR A 50 7.23 -3.07 -9.32
N ASN A 51 7.90 -4.05 -9.95
CA ASN A 51 8.52 -5.18 -9.28
C ASN A 51 9.88 -5.52 -9.92
N PRO A 52 10.97 -4.81 -9.57
CA PRO A 52 12.28 -5.05 -10.17
C PRO A 52 12.86 -6.43 -9.84
N LEU A 53 12.35 -7.13 -8.82
CA LEU A 53 12.83 -8.45 -8.39
C LEU A 53 12.14 -9.60 -9.14
N MET A 54 11.13 -9.31 -9.96
CA MET A 54 10.33 -10.31 -10.70
C MET A 54 9.75 -11.42 -9.80
N THR A 55 9.42 -11.08 -8.56
CA THR A 55 8.89 -12.04 -7.57
C THR A 55 7.40 -12.35 -7.75
N SER A 56 6.73 -11.68 -8.67
CA SER A 56 5.34 -11.92 -9.04
C SER A 56 5.25 -12.45 -10.45
N GLU A 57 4.39 -13.44 -10.70
CA GLU A 57 4.06 -13.97 -12.03
C GLU A 57 3.48 -12.89 -12.96
N THR A 58 2.95 -11.81 -12.39
CA THR A 58 2.43 -10.68 -13.17
C THR A 58 3.51 -9.71 -13.65
N SER A 59 4.77 -9.85 -13.22
CA SER A 59 5.86 -8.96 -13.65
C SER A 59 6.20 -9.17 -15.12
N THR A 60 6.19 -8.11 -15.93
CA THR A 60 6.39 -8.19 -17.37
C THR A 60 7.79 -7.80 -17.84
N PHE A 61 8.49 -6.97 -17.09
CA PHE A 61 9.87 -6.59 -17.33
C PHE A 61 10.58 -6.12 -16.06
N ASN A 62 11.89 -6.17 -16.06
CA ASN A 62 12.76 -5.75 -14.97
C ASN A 62 13.75 -4.65 -15.38
N SER A 63 14.69 -4.30 -14.49
CA SER A 63 15.68 -3.26 -14.74
C SER A 63 16.63 -3.57 -15.89
N TYR A 64 16.93 -4.84 -16.17
CA TYR A 64 17.79 -5.22 -17.31
C TYR A 64 17.09 -5.04 -18.65
N ASP A 65 15.79 -5.37 -18.71
CA ASP A 65 14.96 -5.15 -19.88
C ASP A 65 14.85 -3.65 -20.18
N ILE A 66 14.67 -2.82 -19.13
CA ILE A 66 14.59 -1.35 -19.27
C ILE A 66 15.94 -0.79 -19.72
N GLU A 67 17.07 -1.23 -19.13
CA GLU A 67 18.41 -0.76 -19.52
C GLU A 67 18.70 -1.08 -21.00
N TYR A 68 18.30 -2.29 -21.46
CA TYR A 68 18.38 -2.67 -22.87
C TYR A 68 17.49 -1.77 -23.75
N TYR A 69 16.24 -1.58 -23.36
CA TYR A 69 15.31 -0.72 -24.10
C TYR A 69 15.83 0.70 -24.26
N LEU A 70 16.28 1.34 -23.18
CA LEU A 70 16.83 2.70 -23.22
C LEU A 70 18.06 2.82 -24.11
N LYS A 71 18.88 1.78 -24.20
CA LYS A 71 20.14 1.83 -24.97
C LYS A 71 19.96 1.54 -26.44
N PHE A 72 19.01 0.67 -26.80
CA PHE A 72 18.90 0.15 -28.16
C PHE A 72 17.61 0.53 -28.89
N ASN A 73 16.55 0.87 -28.14
CA ASN A 73 15.24 1.17 -28.71
C ASN A 73 14.86 2.64 -28.58
N ASN A 74 14.76 3.18 -27.35
CA ASN A 74 14.36 4.56 -27.11
C ASN A 74 14.96 5.12 -25.82
N ASN A 75 15.96 5.99 -25.94
CA ASN A 75 16.59 6.66 -24.80
C ASN A 75 15.75 7.80 -24.20
N ASN A 76 14.64 8.16 -24.82
CA ASN A 76 13.82 9.32 -24.41
C ASN A 76 12.75 8.97 -23.37
N ALA A 77 12.50 7.69 -23.10
CA ALA A 77 11.57 7.29 -22.05
C ALA A 77 12.09 7.67 -20.67
N ILE A 78 11.22 8.15 -19.77
CA ILE A 78 11.54 8.44 -18.37
C ILE A 78 11.14 7.24 -17.52
N VAL A 79 12.05 6.80 -16.66
CA VAL A 79 11.86 5.59 -15.84
C VAL A 79 11.52 5.97 -14.41
N PHE A 80 10.34 5.56 -13.97
CA PHE A 80 9.88 5.65 -12.59
C PHE A 80 9.94 4.28 -11.93
N GLN A 81 10.24 4.22 -10.64
CA GLN A 81 10.07 3.02 -9.81
C GLN A 81 9.13 3.32 -8.65
N ARG A 82 8.11 2.48 -8.49
CA ARG A 82 7.24 2.50 -7.31
C ARG A 82 7.81 1.61 -6.22
N PHE A 83 8.02 2.19 -5.03
CA PHE A 83 8.46 1.48 -3.82
C PHE A 83 7.27 1.24 -2.89
N ASN A 84 7.00 -0.03 -2.60
CA ASN A 84 5.94 -0.49 -1.69
C ASN A 84 6.36 -1.70 -0.84
N GLU A 85 7.63 -2.05 -0.85
CA GLU A 85 8.21 -3.18 -0.13
C GLU A 85 9.57 -2.83 0.46
N CYS A 86 9.93 -3.51 1.55
CA CYS A 86 11.23 -3.43 2.21
C CYS A 86 11.51 -4.69 3.05
N ASP A 87 12.75 -4.83 3.51
CA ASP A 87 13.15 -5.94 4.39
C ASP A 87 12.37 -5.96 5.70
N GLU A 88 12.14 -4.80 6.30
CA GLU A 88 11.41 -4.64 7.55
C GLU A 88 9.98 -5.20 7.45
N ARG A 89 9.32 -4.98 6.32
CA ARG A 89 7.97 -5.50 6.05
C ARG A 89 7.94 -7.00 5.81
N LYS A 90 8.97 -7.53 5.16
CA LYS A 90 9.04 -8.95 4.76
C LYS A 90 9.71 -9.82 5.82
N GLY A 91 10.40 -9.25 6.80
CA GLY A 91 11.24 -10.00 7.73
C GLY A 91 12.45 -10.63 7.03
N THR A 92 13.03 -9.91 6.05
CA THR A 92 14.18 -10.35 5.25
C THR A 92 15.37 -9.40 5.47
N ASN A 93 16.52 -9.66 4.83
CA ASN A 93 17.74 -8.88 4.98
C ASN A 93 18.44 -8.54 3.65
N ASN A 94 17.78 -8.73 2.51
CA ASN A 94 18.41 -8.53 1.20
C ASN A 94 17.53 -7.85 0.15
N ILE A 95 16.26 -7.57 0.47
CA ILE A 95 15.33 -6.90 -0.45
C ILE A 95 15.78 -5.44 -0.67
N ASN A 96 16.10 -4.70 0.39
CA ASN A 96 16.52 -3.31 0.29
C ASN A 96 17.77 -3.14 -0.57
N SER A 97 18.79 -3.99 -0.36
CA SER A 97 20.02 -3.97 -1.16
C SER A 97 19.79 -4.36 -2.62
N LYS A 98 18.91 -5.33 -2.89
CA LYS A 98 18.51 -5.70 -4.25
C LYS A 98 17.73 -4.57 -4.93
N LEU A 99 16.76 -3.96 -4.26
CA LEU A 99 16.03 -2.80 -4.78
C LEU A 99 16.99 -1.66 -5.14
N ASN A 100 17.97 -1.36 -4.28
CA ASN A 100 19.00 -0.36 -4.55
C ASN A 100 19.83 -0.72 -5.79
N LYS A 101 20.24 -1.98 -5.93
CA LYS A 101 20.99 -2.46 -7.12
C LYS A 101 20.20 -2.31 -8.41
N PHE A 102 18.91 -2.67 -8.38
CA PHE A 102 18.03 -2.59 -9.56
C PHE A 102 17.57 -1.17 -9.88
N ASN A 103 17.66 -0.24 -8.93
CA ASN A 103 17.29 1.16 -9.13
C ASN A 103 18.25 1.95 -10.03
N GLN A 104 19.38 1.42 -10.41
CA GLN A 104 20.40 2.16 -11.20
C GLN A 104 19.86 2.75 -12.51
N VAL A 105 18.92 2.06 -13.16
CA VAL A 105 18.30 2.48 -14.43
C VAL A 105 17.14 3.47 -14.25
N VAL A 106 16.68 3.66 -13.03
CA VAL A 106 15.53 4.51 -12.69
C VAL A 106 15.93 5.97 -12.63
N ASP A 107 15.09 6.86 -13.10
CA ASP A 107 15.31 8.31 -13.04
C ASP A 107 14.65 8.94 -11.82
N ILE A 108 13.41 8.53 -11.49
CA ILE A 108 12.58 9.12 -10.43
C ILE A 108 11.96 8.01 -9.58
N ASN A 109 12.02 8.16 -8.27
CA ASN A 109 11.45 7.23 -7.32
C ASN A 109 10.07 7.71 -6.82
N ILE A 110 9.13 6.78 -6.62
CA ILE A 110 7.83 7.05 -6.01
C ILE A 110 7.66 6.11 -4.82
N PHE A 111 7.67 6.67 -3.61
CA PHE A 111 7.45 5.94 -2.37
C PHE A 111 5.98 6.02 -1.95
N VAL A 112 5.46 4.95 -1.34
CA VAL A 112 4.07 4.94 -0.84
C VAL A 112 3.92 5.62 0.52
N SER A 113 5.03 5.96 1.20
CA SER A 113 5.04 6.65 2.50
C SER A 113 6.39 7.30 2.78
N ASP A 114 6.40 8.29 3.68
CA ASP A 114 7.63 8.91 4.18
C ASP A 114 8.46 7.92 4.99
N TRP A 115 7.80 7.04 5.77
CA TRP A 115 8.46 5.95 6.50
C TRP A 115 9.29 5.07 5.56
N LEU A 116 8.71 4.64 4.44
CA LEU A 116 9.42 3.80 3.47
C LEU A 116 10.57 4.55 2.81
N ASN A 117 10.40 5.82 2.46
CA ASN A 117 11.49 6.66 1.95
C ASN A 117 12.64 6.77 2.97
N ASN A 118 12.31 6.90 4.26
CA ASN A 118 13.31 7.00 5.32
C ASN A 118 14.18 5.74 5.47
N ILE A 119 13.64 4.54 5.21
CA ILE A 119 14.40 3.28 5.18
C ILE A 119 15.52 3.32 4.13
N PHE A 120 15.27 3.97 3.00
CA PHE A 120 16.24 4.02 1.91
C PHE A 120 17.22 5.20 1.98
N LYS A 121 17.23 6.01 3.05
CA LYS A 121 18.13 7.19 3.18
C LYS A 121 19.62 6.84 3.09
N GLU A 122 20.01 5.67 3.55
CA GLU A 122 21.41 5.19 3.53
C GLU A 122 21.80 4.55 2.18
N TYR A 123 20.89 4.47 1.21
CA TYR A 123 21.11 3.86 -0.09
C TYR A 123 21.27 4.90 -1.20
N GLU A 124 21.91 4.52 -2.33
CA GLU A 124 22.04 5.36 -3.53
C GLU A 124 20.67 5.84 -4.08
N ILE A 125 19.61 5.09 -3.84
CA ILE A 125 18.22 5.45 -4.15
C ILE A 125 17.89 6.86 -3.65
N SER A 126 18.33 7.23 -2.45
CA SER A 126 18.04 8.52 -1.81
C SER A 126 18.64 9.73 -2.53
N LYS A 127 19.64 9.53 -3.36
CA LYS A 127 20.30 10.59 -4.14
C LYS A 127 19.50 11.00 -5.38
N LYS A 128 18.48 10.22 -5.76
CA LYS A 128 17.64 10.49 -6.92
C LYS A 128 16.43 11.34 -6.53
N LYS A 129 15.87 12.04 -7.52
CA LYS A 129 14.58 12.71 -7.36
C LYS A 129 13.52 11.69 -6.91
N TYR A 130 12.71 12.08 -5.93
CA TYR A 130 11.64 11.24 -5.44
C TYR A 130 10.36 12.03 -5.17
N TYR A 131 9.26 11.30 -5.11
CA TYR A 131 7.95 11.74 -4.63
C TYR A 131 7.43 10.74 -3.62
N VAL A 132 6.56 11.21 -2.71
CA VAL A 132 5.77 10.34 -1.83
C VAL A 132 4.32 10.44 -2.28
N VAL A 133 3.80 9.37 -2.85
CA VAL A 133 2.41 9.29 -3.31
C VAL A 133 1.68 8.27 -2.46
N LYS A 134 0.90 8.75 -1.51
CA LYS A 134 0.12 7.92 -0.58
C LYS A 134 -1.08 7.35 -1.30
N GLY A 135 -1.20 6.02 -1.31
CA GLY A 135 -2.31 5.30 -1.91
C GLY A 135 -3.54 5.25 -1.02
N GLY A 136 -4.58 4.59 -1.51
CA GLY A 136 -5.79 4.32 -0.76
C GLY A 136 -6.77 3.44 -1.53
N PRO A 137 -7.84 2.98 -0.87
CA PRO A 137 -8.90 2.19 -1.50
C PRO A 137 -9.85 3.05 -2.32
N ASN A 138 -10.75 2.41 -3.07
CA ASN A 138 -11.74 3.10 -3.88
C ASN A 138 -12.89 3.63 -3.00
N LYS A 139 -13.10 4.96 -2.97
CA LYS A 139 -14.19 5.63 -2.25
C LYS A 139 -15.59 5.28 -2.75
N GLU A 140 -15.75 4.83 -3.99
CA GLU A 140 -17.05 4.38 -4.50
C GLU A 140 -17.51 3.10 -3.78
N ILE A 141 -16.56 2.27 -3.32
CA ILE A 141 -16.81 1.03 -2.60
C ILE A 141 -16.77 1.25 -1.09
N PHE A 142 -15.69 1.84 -0.60
CA PHE A 142 -15.46 2.10 0.82
C PHE A 142 -15.83 3.55 1.14
N ASN A 143 -16.94 3.74 1.82
CA ASN A 143 -17.46 5.05 2.21
C ASN A 143 -18.38 4.90 3.43
N SER A 144 -18.63 6.00 4.11
CA SER A 144 -19.48 6.05 5.31
C SER A 144 -20.98 6.21 5.02
N LYS A 145 -21.40 6.17 3.74
CA LYS A 145 -22.81 6.28 3.39
C LYS A 145 -23.62 5.17 4.08
N ASP A 146 -24.75 5.54 4.65
CA ASP A 146 -25.68 4.65 5.37
C ASP A 146 -25.06 3.97 6.60
N LYS A 147 -23.93 4.48 7.14
CA LYS A 147 -23.36 4.01 8.40
C LYS A 147 -24.18 4.49 9.58
N ILE A 148 -24.51 3.56 10.50
CA ILE A 148 -25.03 3.87 11.81
C ILE A 148 -23.85 4.00 12.77
N TYR A 149 -23.70 5.18 13.38
CA TYR A 149 -22.63 5.45 14.33
C TYR A 149 -22.99 4.96 15.73
N TRP A 150 -21.96 4.76 16.56
CA TRP A 150 -22.10 4.30 17.94
C TRP A 150 -22.97 5.25 18.77
N ASP A 151 -23.89 4.68 19.56
CA ASP A 151 -24.85 5.38 20.41
C ASP A 151 -24.26 5.85 21.75
N LYS A 152 -23.01 5.49 22.06
CA LYS A 152 -22.27 5.75 23.31
C LYS A 152 -22.79 4.99 24.55
N GLU A 153 -23.79 4.15 24.40
CA GLU A 153 -24.39 3.35 25.46
C GLU A 153 -24.08 1.87 25.30
N SER A 154 -24.11 1.37 24.07
CA SER A 154 -23.78 -0.02 23.75
C SER A 154 -22.28 -0.28 23.83
N LYS A 155 -21.88 -1.58 23.86
CA LYS A 155 -20.48 -1.98 23.76
C LYS A 155 -19.88 -1.51 22.44
N LEU A 156 -18.63 -1.07 22.48
CA LEU A 156 -17.89 -0.74 21.27
C LEU A 156 -17.65 -1.97 20.39
N LYS A 157 -17.98 -1.90 19.13
CA LYS A 157 -17.73 -2.97 18.16
C LYS A 157 -16.43 -2.69 17.42
N LEU A 158 -15.38 -3.43 17.80
CA LEU A 158 -14.07 -3.34 17.19
C LEU A 158 -13.98 -4.33 16.02
N VAL A 159 -13.35 -3.92 14.92
CA VAL A 159 -13.13 -4.78 13.77
C VAL A 159 -11.72 -4.63 13.20
N THR A 160 -11.19 -5.73 12.71
CA THR A 160 -10.01 -5.77 11.83
C THR A 160 -10.25 -6.74 10.68
N HIS A 161 -9.52 -6.55 9.58
CA HIS A 161 -9.57 -7.53 8.50
C HIS A 161 -8.22 -7.70 7.81
N HIS A 162 -7.89 -8.94 7.39
CA HIS A 162 -6.67 -9.25 6.66
C HIS A 162 -6.88 -10.36 5.63
N TRP A 163 -6.36 -10.13 4.42
CA TRP A 163 -6.34 -11.15 3.37
C TRP A 163 -5.18 -12.14 3.55
N SER A 164 -4.01 -11.65 3.96
CA SER A 164 -2.80 -12.45 4.17
C SER A 164 -2.72 -12.97 5.60
N ASP A 165 -2.28 -14.21 5.78
CA ASP A 165 -1.99 -14.85 7.06
C ASP A 165 -0.57 -14.58 7.60
N ASN A 166 0.16 -13.64 7.02
CA ASN A 166 1.49 -13.24 7.48
C ASN A 166 1.45 -12.67 8.90
N LEU A 167 2.28 -13.18 9.80
CA LEU A 167 2.34 -12.77 11.22
C LEU A 167 2.57 -11.27 11.42
N MET A 168 3.27 -10.60 10.50
CA MET A 168 3.44 -9.14 10.50
C MET A 168 2.13 -8.34 10.36
N LYS A 169 1.00 -9.02 10.12
CA LYS A 169 -0.34 -8.39 10.21
C LYS A 169 -0.81 -8.19 11.66
N GLY A 170 -0.04 -8.63 12.66
CA GLY A 170 -0.30 -8.39 14.07
C GLY A 170 -1.17 -9.45 14.75
N TYR A 171 -1.22 -10.67 14.23
CA TYR A 171 -2.06 -11.75 14.77
C TYR A 171 -1.82 -12.08 16.24
N LEU A 172 -0.57 -11.98 16.71
CA LEU A 172 -0.24 -12.21 18.12
C LEU A 172 -0.86 -11.12 19.03
N GLU A 173 -0.98 -9.91 18.52
CA GLU A 173 -1.63 -8.80 19.21
C GLU A 173 -3.17 -8.98 19.22
N TYR A 174 -3.75 -9.40 18.09
CA TYR A 174 -5.19 -9.72 18.04
C TYR A 174 -5.55 -10.90 18.93
N LYS A 175 -4.67 -11.91 19.10
CA LYS A 175 -4.87 -12.99 20.07
C LYS A 175 -4.89 -12.47 21.49
N LYS A 176 -3.98 -11.56 21.86
CA LYS A 176 -4.02 -10.90 23.19
C LYS A 176 -5.29 -10.11 23.39
N LEU A 177 -5.75 -9.39 22.34
CA LEU A 177 -7.02 -8.67 22.40
C LEU A 177 -8.21 -9.61 22.63
N ASP A 178 -8.24 -10.75 21.97
CA ASP A 178 -9.23 -11.80 22.16
C ASP A 178 -9.21 -12.34 23.60
N GLU A 179 -8.01 -12.56 24.16
CA GLU A 179 -7.82 -13.03 25.53
C GLU A 179 -8.30 -12.02 26.59
N LEU A 180 -8.23 -10.71 26.33
CA LEU A 180 -8.80 -9.69 27.22
C LEU A 180 -10.30 -9.89 27.42
N LEU A 181 -11.03 -10.39 26.43
CA LEU A 181 -12.47 -10.64 26.51
C LEU A 181 -12.85 -11.75 27.50
N ASN A 182 -11.89 -12.55 28.00
CA ASN A 182 -12.14 -13.48 29.13
C ASN A 182 -12.32 -12.75 30.46
N GLN A 183 -11.91 -11.49 30.57
CA GLN A 183 -12.04 -10.68 31.78
C GLN A 183 -13.32 -9.86 31.73
N SER A 184 -14.13 -9.92 32.79
CA SER A 184 -15.42 -9.21 32.87
C SER A 184 -15.29 -7.72 32.59
N ILE A 185 -14.22 -7.10 33.08
CA ILE A 185 -13.94 -5.67 32.89
C ILE A 185 -13.84 -5.25 31.41
N TYR A 186 -13.44 -6.16 30.51
CA TYR A 186 -13.35 -5.90 29.08
C TYR A 186 -14.59 -6.39 28.32
N LYS A 187 -15.15 -7.53 28.75
CA LYS A 187 -16.33 -8.14 28.14
C LYS A 187 -17.54 -7.21 28.10
N ASP A 188 -17.61 -6.28 29.05
CA ASP A 188 -18.69 -5.29 29.11
C ASP A 188 -18.38 -4.00 28.34
N LEU A 189 -17.13 -3.81 27.88
CA LEU A 189 -16.69 -2.60 27.19
C LEU A 189 -16.72 -2.73 25.68
N PHE A 190 -16.32 -3.88 25.12
CA PHE A 190 -16.22 -4.04 23.68
C PHE A 190 -16.52 -5.46 23.20
N GLU A 191 -16.79 -5.55 21.89
CA GLU A 191 -16.82 -6.78 21.11
C GLU A 191 -15.71 -6.72 20.07
N PHE A 192 -15.19 -7.88 19.65
CA PHE A 192 -14.16 -7.93 18.63
C PHE A 192 -14.55 -8.84 17.47
N THR A 193 -14.45 -8.34 16.26
CA THR A 193 -14.68 -9.08 15.02
C THR A 193 -13.40 -9.12 14.20
N PHE A 194 -12.99 -10.32 13.81
CA PHE A 194 -11.90 -10.56 12.87
C PHE A 194 -12.46 -11.05 11.53
N ILE A 195 -12.12 -10.38 10.41
CA ILE A 195 -12.55 -10.75 9.06
C ILE A 195 -11.34 -11.18 8.25
N GLY A 196 -11.30 -12.40 7.74
CA GLY A 196 -10.25 -12.79 6.80
C GLY A 196 -9.58 -14.12 7.06
N ASN A 197 -8.39 -14.28 6.50
CA ASN A 197 -7.53 -15.45 6.72
C ASN A 197 -6.67 -15.23 7.95
N LYS A 198 -6.43 -16.30 8.70
CA LYS A 198 -5.54 -16.29 9.86
C LYS A 198 -4.53 -17.43 9.77
N PRO A 199 -3.35 -17.32 10.42
CA PRO A 199 -2.41 -18.43 10.55
C PRO A 199 -3.07 -19.66 11.18
N LYS A 200 -2.70 -20.85 10.75
CA LYS A 200 -3.30 -22.11 11.24
C LYS A 200 -3.12 -22.33 12.75
N ASN A 201 -2.07 -21.77 13.33
CA ASN A 201 -1.72 -21.88 14.76
C ASN A 201 -2.29 -20.72 15.61
N ILE A 202 -3.14 -19.87 15.06
CA ILE A 202 -3.82 -18.79 15.78
C ILE A 202 -5.30 -19.07 15.80
N ASP A 203 -5.88 -19.21 16.99
CA ASP A 203 -7.32 -19.31 17.20
C ASP A 203 -7.81 -18.17 18.09
N PHE A 204 -9.02 -17.72 17.81
CA PHE A 204 -9.74 -16.74 18.59
C PHE A 204 -10.90 -17.44 19.30
N ASP A 205 -10.99 -17.28 20.63
CA ASP A 205 -11.97 -17.98 21.45
C ASP A 205 -13.20 -17.12 21.75
N ASN A 206 -13.06 -15.79 21.70
CA ASN A 206 -14.06 -14.82 22.07
C ASN A 206 -14.49 -13.93 20.90
N ALA A 207 -13.61 -13.72 19.93
CA ALA A 207 -13.89 -12.86 18.79
C ALA A 207 -14.87 -13.53 17.81
N ASN A 208 -15.70 -12.72 17.17
CA ASN A 208 -16.49 -13.13 16.04
C ASN A 208 -15.57 -13.27 14.80
N VAL A 209 -15.40 -14.47 14.25
CA VAL A 209 -14.52 -14.75 13.10
C VAL A 209 -15.34 -14.90 11.83
N ILE A 210 -15.15 -13.99 10.89
CA ILE A 210 -15.82 -13.97 9.59
C ILE A 210 -14.84 -14.38 8.49
N LYS A 211 -15.28 -15.21 7.55
CA LYS A 211 -14.50 -15.59 6.37
C LYS A 211 -14.08 -14.37 5.55
N PRO A 212 -13.00 -14.45 4.74
CA PRO A 212 -12.57 -13.33 3.92
C PRO A 212 -13.69 -12.71 3.08
N LEU A 213 -13.82 -11.40 3.17
CA LEU A 213 -14.72 -10.58 2.37
C LEU A 213 -13.92 -9.60 1.50
N SER A 214 -14.52 -9.11 0.42
CA SER A 214 -13.91 -8.11 -0.45
C SER A 214 -14.95 -7.15 -1.03
N GLY A 215 -14.49 -6.00 -1.52
CA GLY A 215 -15.32 -5.01 -2.20
C GLY A 215 -16.50 -4.56 -1.34
N LYS A 216 -17.68 -4.43 -1.97
CA LYS A 216 -18.89 -3.93 -1.28
C LYS A 216 -19.29 -4.79 -0.07
N LYS A 217 -19.13 -6.12 -0.14
CA LYS A 217 -19.47 -7.00 1.00
C LYS A 217 -18.60 -6.71 2.23
N LEU A 218 -17.31 -6.43 2.02
CA LEU A 218 -16.41 -6.01 3.09
C LEU A 218 -16.80 -4.63 3.62
N ALA A 219 -17.05 -3.66 2.75
CA ALA A 219 -17.46 -2.31 3.15
C ALA A 219 -18.76 -2.32 3.97
N ASP A 220 -19.76 -3.10 3.54
CA ASP A 220 -21.04 -3.22 4.27
C ASP A 220 -20.85 -3.91 5.63
N GLU A 221 -19.91 -4.85 5.75
CA GLU A 221 -19.58 -5.48 7.03
C GLU A 221 -18.83 -4.52 7.96
N LEU A 222 -17.81 -3.81 7.44
CA LEU A 222 -17.07 -2.81 8.23
C LEU A 222 -17.99 -1.75 8.83
N LYS A 223 -18.97 -1.26 8.09
CA LYS A 223 -19.95 -0.25 8.55
C LYS A 223 -20.81 -0.68 9.73
N LYS A 224 -20.90 -1.97 10.06
CA LYS A 224 -21.62 -2.48 11.24
C LYS A 224 -20.84 -2.29 12.55
N HIS A 225 -19.59 -1.86 12.47
CA HIS A 225 -18.69 -1.71 13.61
C HIS A 225 -18.42 -0.23 13.91
N ASP A 226 -17.81 0.05 15.07
CA ASP A 226 -17.63 1.42 15.57
C ASP A 226 -16.19 1.88 15.45
N ILE A 227 -15.22 0.99 15.67
CA ILE A 227 -13.79 1.26 15.69
C ILE A 227 -13.07 0.24 14.80
N TYR A 228 -12.16 0.72 13.97
CA TYR A 228 -11.20 -0.14 13.28
C TYR A 228 -9.94 -0.30 14.12
N ILE A 229 -9.43 -1.53 14.30
CA ILE A 229 -8.16 -1.75 14.99
C ILE A 229 -7.13 -2.36 14.03
N THR A 230 -5.90 -1.83 14.02
CA THR A 230 -4.78 -2.39 13.28
C THR A 230 -3.55 -2.57 14.16
N ALA A 231 -3.05 -3.81 14.18
CA ALA A 231 -1.81 -4.22 14.85
C ALA A 231 -0.69 -4.55 13.84
N SER A 232 -0.86 -4.20 12.55
CA SER A 232 0.15 -4.49 11.51
C SER A 232 1.48 -3.85 11.83
N GLU A 233 2.57 -4.61 11.62
CA GLU A 233 3.94 -4.19 11.86
C GLU A 233 4.63 -3.87 10.55
N ASN A 234 5.44 -2.79 10.56
CA ASN A 234 6.24 -2.34 9.43
C ASN A 234 5.44 -2.24 8.12
N GLU A 235 4.18 -1.79 8.19
CA GLU A 235 3.32 -1.66 7.04
C GLU A 235 3.67 -0.40 6.24
N PRO A 236 4.11 -0.50 4.96
CA PRO A 236 4.47 0.67 4.17
C PRO A 236 3.26 1.51 3.73
N SER A 237 2.13 0.83 3.48
CA SER A 237 0.85 1.44 3.06
C SER A 237 -0.25 0.38 3.14
N GLY A 238 -0.99 0.36 4.21
CA GLY A 238 -1.98 -0.69 4.47
C GLY A 238 -3.39 -0.30 4.02
N ASN A 239 -3.91 -0.87 2.93
CA ASN A 239 -5.29 -0.59 2.51
C ASN A 239 -6.32 -0.91 3.61
N HIS A 240 -6.08 -1.94 4.41
CA HIS A 240 -7.03 -2.41 5.42
C HIS A 240 -7.49 -1.32 6.40
N HIS A 241 -6.58 -0.53 6.98
CA HIS A 241 -6.98 0.54 7.89
C HIS A 241 -7.57 1.75 7.14
N MET A 242 -7.15 2.00 5.90
CA MET A 242 -7.75 3.04 5.07
C MET A 242 -9.18 2.66 4.63
N GLU A 243 -9.46 1.38 4.38
CA GLU A 243 -10.80 0.86 4.12
C GLU A 243 -11.71 1.07 5.33
N GLY A 244 -11.20 0.81 6.55
CA GLY A 244 -11.89 1.13 7.79
C GLY A 244 -12.17 2.63 7.94
N ALA A 245 -11.17 3.48 7.71
CA ALA A 245 -11.30 4.94 7.78
C ALA A 245 -12.35 5.49 6.81
N LEU A 246 -12.31 5.06 5.55
CA LEU A 246 -13.30 5.46 4.54
C LEU A 246 -14.71 4.99 4.87
N CYS A 247 -14.84 3.83 5.53
CA CYS A 247 -16.14 3.37 6.06
C CYS A 247 -16.60 4.13 7.32
N GLY A 248 -15.88 5.18 7.74
CA GLY A 248 -16.27 6.04 8.88
C GLY A 248 -15.93 5.42 10.24
N LEU A 249 -14.86 4.62 10.34
CA LEU A 249 -14.39 4.00 11.58
C LEU A 249 -13.16 4.74 12.11
N PRO A 250 -13.21 5.40 13.28
CA PRO A 250 -12.01 5.83 13.97
C PRO A 250 -11.03 4.67 14.16
N ILE A 251 -9.72 4.96 14.10
CA ILE A 251 -8.71 3.90 14.04
C ILE A 251 -7.96 3.79 15.35
N LEU A 252 -7.96 2.61 15.98
CA LEU A 252 -6.97 2.22 16.96
C LEU A 252 -5.78 1.62 16.21
N PHE A 253 -4.59 2.20 16.35
CA PHE A 253 -3.44 1.75 15.59
C PHE A 253 -2.20 1.53 16.44
N LYS A 254 -1.44 0.48 16.09
CA LYS A 254 -0.09 0.25 16.62
C LYS A 254 0.88 1.24 15.94
N ASP A 255 1.78 1.83 16.72
CA ASP A 255 2.82 2.71 16.19
C ASP A 255 3.90 1.87 15.51
N SER A 256 3.70 1.54 14.26
CA SER A 256 4.63 0.72 13.48
C SER A 256 4.51 1.01 11.99
N GLY A 257 5.65 1.05 11.29
CA GLY A 257 5.68 1.33 9.87
C GLY A 257 5.16 2.74 9.55
N ALA A 258 4.44 2.84 8.44
CA ALA A 258 3.79 4.07 8.01
C ALA A 258 2.38 4.26 8.61
N THR A 259 1.90 3.34 9.46
CA THR A 259 0.54 3.43 10.03
C THR A 259 0.25 4.79 10.68
N PRO A 260 1.17 5.40 11.47
CA PRO A 260 0.94 6.74 12.03
C PRO A 260 0.73 7.84 10.99
N GLU A 261 1.34 7.73 9.80
CA GLU A 261 1.18 8.73 8.73
C GLU A 261 -0.25 8.77 8.18
N TYR A 262 -0.96 7.65 8.24
CA TYR A 262 -2.31 7.49 7.72
C TYR A 262 -3.40 7.62 8.79
N CYS A 263 -3.06 7.43 10.08
CA CYS A 263 -4.04 7.22 11.14
C CYS A 263 -4.06 8.29 12.24
N LYS A 264 -2.96 9.01 12.50
CA LYS A 264 -2.81 9.87 13.70
C LYS A 264 -3.89 10.94 13.88
N GLU A 265 -4.45 11.48 12.79
CA GLU A 265 -5.48 12.51 12.83
C GLU A 265 -6.91 11.90 12.87
N PHE A 266 -7.02 10.61 12.58
CA PHE A 266 -8.26 9.89 12.38
C PHE A 266 -8.51 8.80 13.43
N GLY A 267 -7.68 8.78 14.47
CA GLY A 267 -7.73 7.77 15.50
C GLY A 267 -6.69 7.95 16.58
N LEU A 268 -6.46 6.91 17.35
CA LEU A 268 -5.59 6.90 18.51
C LEU A 268 -4.57 5.78 18.43
N ARG A 269 -3.30 6.10 18.73
CA ARG A 269 -2.29 5.08 19.02
C ARG A 269 -2.68 4.33 20.29
N TYR A 270 -2.60 2.99 20.26
CA TYR A 270 -2.82 2.15 21.43
C TYR A 270 -1.58 1.35 21.82
N ASP A 271 -1.54 0.94 23.10
CA ASP A 271 -0.65 -0.09 23.62
C ASP A 271 -1.53 -1.17 24.26
N ILE A 272 -1.29 -2.43 23.91
CA ILE A 272 -2.07 -3.57 24.44
C ILE A 272 -1.96 -3.67 25.97
N LYS A 273 -0.87 -3.20 26.56
CA LYS A 273 -0.69 -3.19 28.03
C LYS A 273 -1.65 -2.23 28.73
N ASN A 274 -2.01 -1.13 28.05
CA ASN A 274 -2.91 -0.08 28.55
C ASN A 274 -4.16 0.02 27.65
N PHE A 275 -4.68 -1.13 27.20
CA PHE A 275 -5.74 -1.15 26.19
C PHE A 275 -7.04 -0.53 26.68
N ARG A 276 -7.35 -0.69 27.98
CA ARG A 276 -8.55 -0.09 28.60
C ARG A 276 -8.51 1.43 28.51
N GLU A 277 -7.38 2.04 28.83
CA GLU A 277 -7.20 3.48 28.74
C GLU A 277 -7.37 3.97 27.30
N SER A 278 -6.87 3.20 26.35
CA SER A 278 -7.02 3.49 24.91
C SER A 278 -8.51 3.43 24.50
N LEU A 279 -9.26 2.44 24.95
CA LEU A 279 -10.70 2.35 24.70
C LEU A 279 -11.47 3.53 25.30
N VAL A 280 -11.19 3.88 26.56
CA VAL A 280 -11.81 5.04 27.22
C VAL A 280 -11.48 6.35 26.49
N LEU A 281 -10.25 6.50 26.05
CA LEU A 281 -9.81 7.73 25.38
C LEU A 281 -10.40 7.87 23.97
N ILE A 282 -10.45 6.78 23.19
CA ILE A 282 -11.07 6.84 21.85
C ILE A 282 -12.58 7.06 21.95
N SER A 283 -13.25 6.46 22.95
CA SER A 283 -14.68 6.69 23.21
C SER A 283 -14.98 8.15 23.51
N LYS A 284 -14.17 8.79 24.38
CA LYS A 284 -14.31 10.23 24.70
C LYS A 284 -14.08 11.14 23.50
N ASN A 285 -13.27 10.74 22.54
CA ASN A 285 -12.94 11.51 21.35
C ASN A 285 -13.66 11.01 20.09
N TYR A 286 -14.64 10.11 20.22
CA TYR A 286 -15.27 9.45 19.09
C TYR A 286 -15.81 10.43 18.06
N ASP A 287 -16.63 11.40 18.48
CA ASP A 287 -17.24 12.39 17.58
C ASP A 287 -16.18 13.25 16.87
N LYS A 288 -15.09 13.60 17.57
CA LYS A 288 -13.98 14.33 16.97
C LYS A 288 -13.34 13.53 15.83
N PHE A 289 -13.11 12.23 16.04
CA PHE A 289 -12.52 11.39 14.99
C PHE A 289 -13.50 11.16 13.84
N ILE A 290 -14.80 11.01 14.12
CA ILE A 290 -15.80 10.93 13.06
C ILE A 290 -15.78 12.19 12.18
N LEU A 291 -15.75 13.38 12.78
CA LEU A 291 -15.67 14.65 12.06
C LEU A 291 -14.38 14.73 11.20
N ASN A 292 -13.24 14.31 11.77
CA ASN A 292 -11.99 14.28 11.01
C ASN A 292 -12.07 13.34 9.80
N LEU A 293 -12.72 12.17 9.95
CA LEU A 293 -12.86 11.17 8.89
C LEU A 293 -13.67 11.66 7.68
N GLU A 294 -14.53 12.67 7.83
CA GLU A 294 -15.22 13.31 6.70
C GLU A 294 -14.25 13.87 5.66
N SER A 295 -13.08 14.30 6.12
CA SER A 295 -11.99 14.84 5.28
C SER A 295 -10.84 13.85 5.06
N TYR A 296 -11.05 12.52 5.24
CA TYR A 296 -10.00 11.54 5.08
C TYR A 296 -9.41 11.57 3.66
N PRO A 297 -8.09 11.88 3.50
CA PRO A 297 -7.55 12.27 2.21
C PRO A 297 -7.05 11.08 1.36
N TYR A 298 -6.89 9.90 1.97
CA TYR A 298 -6.21 8.78 1.32
C TYR A 298 -7.20 7.88 0.61
N ASP A 299 -7.35 8.09 -0.68
CA ASP A 299 -8.13 7.25 -1.57
C ASP A 299 -7.41 6.99 -2.89
N PHE A 300 -7.96 6.07 -3.66
CA PHE A 300 -7.38 5.69 -4.94
C PHE A 300 -7.36 6.84 -5.96
N LEU A 301 -8.43 7.63 -6.06
CA LEU A 301 -8.53 8.69 -7.09
C LEU A 301 -7.48 9.78 -6.84
N SER A 302 -7.33 10.22 -5.59
CA SER A 302 -6.30 11.18 -5.18
C SER A 302 -4.89 10.67 -5.50
N ALA A 303 -4.63 9.38 -5.25
CA ALA A 303 -3.36 8.76 -5.61
C ALA A 303 -3.12 8.72 -7.12
N ALA A 304 -4.13 8.36 -7.92
CA ALA A 304 -4.01 8.29 -9.38
C ALA A 304 -3.77 9.67 -9.99
N GLN A 305 -4.43 10.71 -9.48
CA GLN A 305 -4.22 12.10 -9.88
C GLN A 305 -2.77 12.54 -9.60
N GLU A 306 -2.24 12.21 -8.41
CA GLU A 306 -0.87 12.55 -8.07
C GLU A 306 0.14 11.75 -8.91
N PHE A 307 -0.10 10.46 -9.20
CA PHE A 307 0.71 9.70 -10.16
C PHE A 307 0.74 10.35 -11.53
N ASN A 308 -0.41 10.79 -12.07
CA ASN A 308 -0.48 11.48 -13.35
C ASN A 308 0.33 12.77 -13.35
N LYS A 309 0.18 13.60 -12.33
CA LYS A 309 0.94 14.84 -12.15
C LYS A 309 2.45 14.58 -12.10
N VAL A 310 2.88 13.57 -11.34
CA VAL A 310 4.30 13.17 -11.22
C VAL A 310 4.85 12.70 -12.58
N PHE A 311 4.07 11.95 -13.36
CA PHE A 311 4.46 11.53 -14.71
C PHE A 311 4.58 12.72 -15.67
N GLU A 312 3.63 13.66 -15.65
CA GLU A 312 3.69 14.88 -16.45
C GLU A 312 4.89 15.76 -16.11
N GLU A 313 5.19 15.92 -14.81
CA GLU A 313 6.35 16.68 -14.35
C GLU A 313 7.66 16.03 -14.81
N GLY A 314 7.79 14.70 -14.69
CA GLY A 314 8.94 13.97 -15.20
C GLY A 314 9.08 14.11 -16.72
N HIS A 315 7.97 14.01 -17.44
CA HIS A 315 7.99 14.18 -18.90
C HIS A 315 8.38 15.60 -19.33
N LYS A 316 7.90 16.64 -18.65
CA LYS A 316 8.32 18.04 -18.89
C LYS A 316 9.81 18.26 -18.65
N GLN A 317 10.42 17.55 -17.72
CA GLN A 317 11.84 17.64 -17.36
C GLN A 317 12.73 16.62 -18.11
N LYS A 318 12.20 15.90 -19.10
CA LYS A 318 12.90 14.78 -19.74
C LYS A 318 14.27 15.13 -20.29
N ILE A 319 14.47 16.29 -20.89
CA ILE A 319 15.76 16.69 -21.47
C ILE A 319 16.83 16.76 -20.38
N GLN A 320 16.53 17.39 -19.24
CA GLN A 320 17.44 17.48 -18.11
C GLN A 320 17.73 16.09 -17.50
N ILE A 321 16.70 15.25 -17.35
CA ILE A 321 16.82 13.89 -16.81
C ILE A 321 17.69 13.03 -17.70
N ILE A 322 17.45 13.04 -19.01
CA ILE A 322 18.20 12.23 -19.99
C ILE A 322 19.66 12.67 -20.04
N SER A 323 19.95 13.98 -19.99
CA SER A 323 21.31 14.50 -20.01
C SER A 323 22.16 14.07 -18.80
N SER A 324 21.53 13.83 -17.66
CA SER A 324 22.19 13.35 -16.43
C SER A 324 22.28 11.82 -16.33
N ARG A 325 21.61 11.08 -17.24
CA ARG A 325 21.52 9.62 -17.18
C ARG A 325 22.85 8.98 -17.58
N ASN A 326 23.37 8.10 -16.72
CA ASN A 326 24.60 7.34 -16.98
C ASN A 326 24.26 5.85 -17.19
N LEU A 327 24.11 5.44 -18.44
CA LEU A 327 23.91 4.04 -18.81
C LEU A 327 25.25 3.35 -19.04
N ARG A 328 25.32 2.05 -18.72
CA ARG A 328 26.50 1.21 -19.00
C ARG A 328 26.85 1.16 -20.49
N SER A 329 28.03 0.66 -20.79
CA SER A 329 28.48 0.43 -22.20
C SER A 329 27.57 -0.58 -22.91
N LYS A 330 27.38 -0.43 -24.21
CA LYS A 330 26.53 -1.33 -25.04
C LYS A 330 26.85 -2.82 -24.86
N PRO A 331 28.14 -3.29 -24.91
CA PRO A 331 28.43 -4.71 -24.70
C PRO A 331 27.97 -5.23 -23.34
N ASN A 332 28.24 -4.48 -22.28
CA ASN A 332 27.82 -4.88 -20.91
C ASN A 332 26.31 -4.99 -20.75
N ILE A 333 25.54 -4.07 -21.34
CA ILE A 333 24.08 -4.12 -21.31
C ILE A 333 23.57 -5.34 -22.06
N PHE A 334 24.10 -5.59 -23.27
CA PHE A 334 23.68 -6.71 -24.09
C PHE A 334 23.94 -8.06 -23.40
N ILE A 335 25.14 -8.25 -22.84
CA ILE A 335 25.51 -9.47 -22.11
C ILE A 335 24.58 -9.68 -20.92
N ARG A 336 24.31 -8.65 -20.10
CA ARG A 336 23.43 -8.73 -18.93
C ARG A 336 22.00 -9.06 -19.32
N TYR A 337 21.51 -8.46 -20.39
CA TYR A 337 20.18 -8.75 -20.92
C TYR A 337 20.06 -10.22 -21.35
N LEU A 338 21.05 -10.76 -22.09
CA LEU A 338 21.05 -12.17 -22.48
C LEU A 338 21.11 -13.10 -21.29
N ILE A 339 21.97 -12.85 -20.30
CA ILE A 339 22.03 -13.65 -19.07
C ILE A 339 20.68 -13.64 -18.35
N ASN A 340 20.03 -12.48 -18.21
CA ASN A 340 18.73 -12.37 -17.57
C ASN A 340 17.61 -13.13 -18.31
N LYS A 341 17.74 -13.39 -19.61
CA LYS A 341 16.76 -14.18 -20.39
C LYS A 341 17.01 -15.68 -20.36
N LEU A 342 18.22 -16.10 -19.97
CA LEU A 342 18.61 -17.51 -19.90
C LEU A 342 18.35 -18.12 -18.53
N PHE A 343 18.25 -17.32 -17.49
CA PHE A 343 17.99 -17.69 -16.09
C PHE A 343 16.78 -16.94 -15.53
#